data_330c7f2ea9d686e016a399c3689852b3
#
_entry.id   330c7f2ea9d686e016a399c3689852b3
#
_cell.length_a   1.000
_cell.length_b   1.000
_cell.length_c   1.000
_cell.angle_alpha   90.00
_cell.angle_beta   90.00
_cell.angle_gamma   90.00
#
_symmetry.space_group_name_H-M   'P 1'
#
loop_
_entity.id
_entity.type
_entity.pdbx_description
1 polymer ?
#
loop_
_entity_poly.entity_id
_entity_poly.type
_entity_poly.pdbx_seq_one_letter_code
_entity_poly.pdbx_strand_id
1 'polypeptide(L)'
;MPSTEPENLARKPGRLRRAAAWLGLCALSACQAPAPQTARAPAPAPAPHLPAAAAPYLRPARTIAEYRLQAAARMIAANPKITYTTPSPNPLMAIPVLEIEVNGDGSVRHITVTRVPTQATETVQIAIDAVKRAAPFGDATHLPKPWKFTEVFLFDDDGRFKPRILD
;
A
#
# COMPACT_ATOMS: atom_id res chain seq x y z
N MET A 1 -7.08 -18.00 -55.15
CA MET A 1 -6.46 -19.28 -55.58
C MET A 1 -5.23 -19.52 -54.74
N PRO A 2 -4.90 -20.71 -54.38
CA PRO A 2 -5.59 -21.54 -53.38
C PRO A 2 -4.61 -21.84 -52.23
N SER A 3 -5.24 -22.09 -51.04
CA SER A 3 -5.25 -23.41 -50.38
C SER A 3 -3.86 -24.01 -50.06
N THR A 4 -3.59 -24.28 -48.80
CA THR A 4 -3.54 -25.68 -48.37
C THR A 4 -3.29 -25.74 -46.84
N GLU A 5 -4.30 -26.20 -46.11
CA GLU A 5 -4.10 -27.04 -44.94
C GLU A 5 -3.66 -28.44 -45.42
N PRO A 6 -3.00 -29.26 -44.65
CA PRO A 6 -3.66 -30.28 -43.84
C PRO A 6 -3.00 -30.45 -42.47
N GLU A 7 -3.79 -30.68 -41.39
CA GLU A 7 -4.27 -32.00 -40.95
C GLU A 7 -3.19 -33.07 -40.75
N ASN A 8 -3.01 -33.53 -39.53
CA ASN A 8 -2.96 -34.94 -39.19
C ASN A 8 -2.83 -35.17 -37.66
N LEU A 9 -3.87 -35.69 -37.13
CA LEU A 9 -4.18 -37.07 -36.73
C LEU A 9 -3.40 -37.64 -35.55
N ALA A 10 -4.17 -37.73 -34.55
CA ALA A 10 -4.43 -38.87 -33.62
C ALA A 10 -3.41 -40.02 -33.59
N ARG A 11 -3.04 -40.40 -32.39
CA ARG A 11 -2.96 -41.83 -31.96
C ARG A 11 -2.97 -42.00 -30.45
N LYS A 12 -4.08 -42.52 -29.93
CA LYS A 12 -4.15 -43.51 -28.85
C LYS A 12 -4.09 -44.88 -29.58
N PRO A 13 -3.96 -46.05 -28.94
CA PRO A 13 -3.93 -46.45 -27.53
C PRO A 13 -2.90 -47.56 -27.19
N GLY A 14 -2.82 -47.94 -25.94
CA GLY A 14 -2.10 -49.18 -25.58
C GLY A 14 -2.44 -49.63 -24.16
N ARG A 15 -3.52 -50.43 -24.05
CA ARG A 15 -3.78 -51.32 -22.89
C ARG A 15 -2.90 -52.55 -22.95
N LEU A 16 -2.44 -53.09 -21.81
CA LEU A 16 -2.42 -54.51 -21.42
C LEU A 16 -1.78 -54.62 -20.05
N ARG A 17 -2.54 -54.97 -19.00
CA ARG A 17 -2.84 -56.29 -18.43
C ARG A 17 -1.64 -57.09 -17.97
N ARG A 18 -1.63 -57.41 -16.68
CA ARG A 18 -1.51 -58.68 -15.94
C ARG A 18 -0.78 -58.40 -14.64
N ALA A 19 -1.41 -58.46 -13.47
CA ALA A 19 -1.78 -59.65 -12.68
C ALA A 19 -0.57 -60.46 -12.25
N ALA A 20 -0.26 -60.42 -10.97
CA ALA A 20 0.09 -61.59 -10.13
C ALA A 20 0.18 -61.18 -8.66
N ALA A 21 -0.59 -61.84 -7.87
CA ALA A 21 -0.62 -61.83 -6.42
C ALA A 21 0.65 -62.45 -5.85
N TRP A 22 1.14 -61.94 -4.74
CA TRP A 22 1.83 -62.74 -3.72
C TRP A 22 1.53 -62.18 -2.33
N LEU A 23 0.91 -63.06 -1.54
CA LEU A 23 0.72 -62.95 -0.10
C LEU A 23 2.09 -62.95 0.59
N GLY A 24 2.31 -62.00 1.48
CA GLY A 24 3.44 -61.99 2.40
C GLY A 24 3.04 -61.29 3.68
N LEU A 25 2.52 -62.09 4.62
CA LEU A 25 2.19 -61.71 5.99
C LEU A 25 3.50 -61.53 6.77
N CYS A 26 3.88 -60.30 7.09
CA CYS A 26 4.88 -60.00 8.12
C CYS A 26 4.37 -58.87 9.01
N ALA A 27 3.87 -59.27 10.16
CA ALA A 27 3.63 -58.41 11.30
C ALA A 27 4.98 -57.92 11.85
N LEU A 28 5.29 -56.68 11.66
CA LEU A 28 6.33 -55.94 12.39
C LEU A 28 5.68 -54.76 13.04
N SER A 29 5.43 -54.90 14.33
CA SER A 29 5.07 -53.82 15.23
C SER A 29 6.21 -52.80 15.23
N ALA A 30 6.12 -51.73 14.42
CA ALA A 30 6.98 -50.59 14.51
C ALA A 30 6.31 -49.57 15.46
N CYS A 31 6.89 -49.45 16.64
CA CYS A 31 6.64 -48.31 17.53
C CYS A 31 6.85 -47.02 16.72
N GLN A 32 5.78 -46.36 16.35
CA GLN A 32 5.86 -45.01 15.82
C GLN A 32 6.18 -44.10 16.99
N ALA A 33 7.44 -43.68 17.08
CA ALA A 33 7.83 -42.53 17.87
C ALA A 33 7.09 -41.28 17.34
N PRO A 34 6.47 -40.48 18.21
CA PRO A 34 5.87 -39.25 17.77
C PRO A 34 6.94 -38.36 17.13
N ALA A 35 6.73 -37.96 15.88
CA ALA A 35 7.58 -37.00 15.22
C ALA A 35 7.65 -35.71 16.07
N PRO A 36 8.83 -35.12 16.24
CA PRO A 36 8.93 -33.84 16.92
C PRO A 36 8.07 -32.84 16.16
N GLN A 37 7.00 -32.39 16.79
CA GLN A 37 6.27 -31.23 16.35
C GLN A 37 7.26 -30.06 16.38
N THR A 38 7.77 -29.66 15.21
CA THR A 38 8.44 -28.37 15.05
C THR A 38 7.45 -27.33 15.53
N ALA A 39 7.69 -26.82 16.73
CA ALA A 39 6.95 -25.70 17.26
C ALA A 39 7.04 -24.58 16.21
N ARG A 40 5.90 -24.34 15.55
CA ARG A 40 5.75 -23.21 14.64
C ARG A 40 6.09 -21.98 15.47
N ALA A 41 7.21 -21.33 15.13
CA ALA A 41 7.60 -20.09 15.76
C ALA A 41 6.38 -19.15 15.77
N PRO A 42 6.08 -18.50 16.91
CA PRO A 42 4.99 -17.53 16.96
C PRO A 42 5.22 -16.52 15.84
N ALA A 43 4.18 -16.25 15.03
CA ALA A 43 4.24 -15.16 14.06
C ALA A 43 4.74 -13.92 14.78
N PRO A 44 5.71 -13.15 14.19
CA PRO A 44 6.17 -11.92 14.81
C PRO A 44 4.94 -11.09 15.16
N ALA A 45 4.81 -10.73 16.43
CA ALA A 45 3.78 -9.80 16.87
C ALA A 45 3.86 -8.58 15.97
N PRO A 46 2.71 -8.00 15.52
CA PRO A 46 2.73 -6.76 14.77
C PRO A 46 3.58 -5.77 15.56
N ALA A 47 4.61 -5.24 14.89
CA ALA A 47 5.49 -4.24 15.50
C ALA A 47 4.60 -3.16 16.12
N PRO A 48 4.87 -2.74 17.36
CA PRO A 48 4.08 -1.68 17.96
C PRO A 48 4.13 -0.51 16.97
N HIS A 49 2.96 -0.16 16.42
CA HIS A 49 2.83 1.08 15.68
C HIS A 49 3.17 2.18 16.67
N LEU A 50 4.40 2.69 16.59
CA LEU A 50 4.76 3.91 17.29
C LEU A 50 3.68 4.91 16.87
N PRO A 51 2.96 5.51 17.82
CA PRO A 51 1.98 6.54 17.47
C PRO A 51 2.75 7.58 16.67
N ALA A 52 2.39 7.77 15.40
CA ALA A 52 2.94 8.83 14.57
C ALA A 52 2.87 10.08 15.42
N ALA A 53 4.03 10.72 15.62
CA ALA A 53 4.24 11.78 16.59
C ALA A 53 2.98 12.66 16.61
N ALA A 54 2.29 12.67 17.76
CA ALA A 54 1.02 13.35 17.91
C ALA A 54 1.28 14.84 17.65
N ALA A 55 1.09 15.28 16.42
CA ALA A 55 0.99 16.69 16.15
C ALA A 55 -0.15 17.21 17.03
N PRO A 56 0.00 18.33 17.73
CA PRO A 56 -0.97 18.81 18.69
C PRO A 56 -2.27 19.15 17.98
N TYR A 57 -3.17 18.19 17.83
CA TYR A 57 -4.54 18.46 17.40
C TYR A 57 -5.28 19.03 18.58
N LEU A 58 -5.34 20.32 18.63
CA LEU A 58 -6.02 21.01 19.70
C LEU A 58 -7.54 20.86 19.63
N ARG A 59 -8.10 20.49 18.45
CA ARG A 59 -9.55 20.30 18.24
C ARG A 59 -9.85 19.40 17.03
N PRO A 60 -10.94 18.59 17.07
CA PRO A 60 -11.45 17.93 15.88
C PRO A 60 -11.80 18.94 14.78
N ALA A 61 -11.45 18.63 13.53
CA ALA A 61 -11.80 19.46 12.40
C ALA A 61 -13.33 19.53 12.22
N ARG A 62 -13.87 20.71 11.98
CA ARG A 62 -15.32 20.90 11.79
C ARG A 62 -15.74 20.85 10.32
N THR A 63 -14.79 21.01 9.42
CA THR A 63 -14.97 21.03 7.97
C THR A 63 -13.90 20.22 7.28
N ILE A 64 -14.17 19.79 6.04
CA ILE A 64 -13.17 19.12 5.20
C ILE A 64 -11.95 20.03 4.95
N ALA A 65 -12.17 21.35 4.86
CA ALA A 65 -11.06 22.30 4.69
C ALA A 65 -10.13 22.33 5.92
N GLU A 66 -10.69 22.37 7.13
CA GLU A 66 -9.90 22.26 8.37
C GLU A 66 -9.21 20.90 8.47
N TYR A 67 -9.91 19.82 8.12
CA TYR A 67 -9.33 18.48 8.10
C TYR A 67 -8.13 18.39 7.18
N ARG A 68 -8.24 18.93 5.96
CA ARG A 68 -7.15 19.01 5.00
C ARG A 68 -5.96 19.82 5.56
N LEU A 69 -6.21 20.93 6.22
CA LEU A 69 -5.16 21.74 6.85
C LEU A 69 -4.42 20.97 7.94
N GLN A 70 -5.17 20.27 8.81
CA GLN A 70 -4.59 19.42 9.85
C GLN A 70 -3.81 18.24 9.25
N ALA A 71 -4.34 17.61 8.18
CA ALA A 71 -3.65 16.55 7.46
C ALA A 71 -2.33 17.04 6.85
N ALA A 72 -2.33 18.24 6.25
CA ALA A 72 -1.12 18.84 5.69
C ALA A 72 -0.06 19.12 6.77
N ALA A 73 -0.44 19.68 7.90
CA ALA A 73 0.47 19.88 9.04
C ALA A 73 1.05 18.56 9.54
N ARG A 74 0.25 17.49 9.56
CA ARG A 74 0.69 16.16 9.95
C ARG A 74 1.66 15.56 8.93
N MET A 75 1.43 15.79 7.63
CA MET A 75 2.38 15.37 6.59
C MET A 75 3.75 16.01 6.80
N ILE A 76 3.82 17.31 7.12
CA ILE A 76 5.10 17.98 7.45
C ILE A 76 5.73 17.33 8.68
N ALA A 77 4.98 17.17 9.77
CA ALA A 77 5.50 16.62 11.02
C ALA A 77 6.03 15.18 10.88
N ALA A 78 5.37 14.36 10.07
CA ALA A 78 5.78 12.97 9.82
C ALA A 78 6.93 12.83 8.82
N ASN A 79 7.27 13.90 8.09
CA ASN A 79 8.25 13.88 7.00
C ASN A 79 9.30 15.00 7.12
N PRO A 80 9.92 15.25 8.30
CA PRO A 80 10.75 16.44 8.51
C PRO A 80 11.99 16.51 7.62
N LYS A 81 12.47 15.37 7.11
CA LYS A 81 13.68 15.30 6.27
C LYS A 81 13.43 15.65 4.80
N ILE A 82 12.19 15.54 4.35
CA ILE A 82 11.80 15.70 2.95
C ILE A 82 10.71 16.76 2.78
N THR A 83 10.59 17.67 3.74
CA THR A 83 9.66 18.79 3.69
C THR A 83 10.38 20.12 3.95
N TYR A 84 9.79 21.21 3.45
CA TYR A 84 10.24 22.56 3.75
C TYR A 84 9.04 23.42 4.21
N THR A 85 9.32 24.51 4.95
CA THR A 85 8.32 25.43 5.51
C THR A 85 8.50 26.87 5.05
N THR A 86 9.59 27.16 4.33
CA THR A 86 9.84 28.45 3.69
C THR A 86 8.85 28.71 2.55
N PRO A 87 8.71 29.94 2.04
CA PRO A 87 7.96 30.19 0.82
C PRO A 87 8.41 29.28 -0.32
N SER A 88 7.45 28.85 -1.14
CA SER A 88 7.76 27.95 -2.26
C SER A 88 8.67 28.63 -3.27
N PRO A 89 9.72 27.95 -3.78
CA PRO A 89 10.59 28.50 -4.80
C PRO A 89 9.86 28.68 -6.14
N ASN A 90 10.41 29.53 -6.99
CA ASN A 90 9.94 29.68 -8.36
C ASN A 90 11.15 29.68 -9.31
N PRO A 91 11.26 28.71 -10.23
CA PRO A 91 10.27 27.65 -10.52
C PRO A 91 10.26 26.52 -9.49
N LEU A 92 9.17 25.75 -9.46
CA LEU A 92 9.07 24.47 -8.75
C LEU A 92 9.57 23.33 -9.65
N MET A 93 10.23 22.34 -9.06
CA MET A 93 10.69 21.17 -9.79
C MET A 93 9.52 20.30 -10.26
N ALA A 94 8.54 20.04 -9.40
CA ALA A 94 7.40 19.19 -9.71
C ALA A 94 6.17 19.53 -8.87
N ILE A 95 4.98 19.26 -9.41
CA ILE A 95 3.70 19.52 -8.75
C ILE A 95 2.75 18.32 -8.93
N PRO A 96 2.99 17.19 -8.26
CA PRO A 96 2.01 16.09 -8.24
C PRO A 96 0.78 16.48 -7.42
N VAL A 97 -0.39 15.91 -7.80
CA VAL A 97 -1.66 16.13 -7.10
C VAL A 97 -2.27 14.78 -6.77
N LEU A 98 -2.61 14.60 -5.51
CA LEU A 98 -3.23 13.39 -4.99
C LEU A 98 -4.63 13.68 -4.45
N GLU A 99 -5.60 12.83 -4.76
CA GLU A 99 -6.85 12.72 -4.03
C GLU A 99 -6.70 11.60 -3.00
N ILE A 100 -6.97 11.91 -1.74
CA ILE A 100 -6.76 11.03 -0.61
C ILE A 100 -8.12 10.74 0.01
N GLU A 101 -8.55 9.46 -0.04
CA GLU A 101 -9.72 8.98 0.65
C GLU A 101 -9.30 8.38 2.00
N VAL A 102 -10.05 8.71 3.05
CA VAL A 102 -9.81 8.19 4.38
C VAL A 102 -11.02 7.42 4.92
N ASN A 103 -10.75 6.53 5.87
CA ASN A 103 -11.76 5.90 6.70
C ASN A 103 -12.19 6.85 7.83
N GLY A 104 -13.22 6.47 8.59
CA GLY A 104 -13.70 7.28 9.73
C GLY A 104 -12.64 7.54 10.79
N ASP A 105 -11.70 6.62 10.99
CA ASP A 105 -10.58 6.75 11.93
C ASP A 105 -9.41 7.58 11.38
N GLY A 106 -9.53 8.08 10.15
CA GLY A 106 -8.49 8.84 9.46
C GLY A 106 -7.38 8.00 8.83
N SER A 107 -7.48 6.67 8.87
CA SER A 107 -6.57 5.82 8.11
C SER A 107 -6.78 6.00 6.61
N VAL A 108 -5.71 5.91 5.82
CA VAL A 108 -5.82 6.05 4.36
C VAL A 108 -6.53 4.83 3.78
N ARG A 109 -7.61 5.07 3.07
CA ARG A 109 -8.38 4.05 2.37
C ARG A 109 -7.88 3.86 0.94
N HIS A 110 -7.73 4.98 0.22
CA HIS A 110 -7.31 4.99 -1.17
C HIS A 110 -6.57 6.28 -1.51
N ILE A 111 -5.63 6.21 -2.45
CA ILE A 111 -4.94 7.37 -3.00
C ILE A 111 -5.05 7.31 -4.52
N THR A 112 -5.60 8.34 -5.12
CA THR A 112 -5.68 8.51 -6.57
C THR A 112 -4.72 9.62 -6.99
N VAL A 113 -3.86 9.32 -7.97
CA VAL A 113 -3.00 10.35 -8.58
C VAL A 113 -3.84 11.10 -9.62
N THR A 114 -4.18 12.35 -9.34
CA THR A 114 -4.99 13.18 -10.24
C THR A 114 -4.12 14.02 -11.18
N ARG A 115 -2.85 14.23 -10.83
CA ARG A 115 -1.86 14.87 -11.69
C ARG A 115 -0.50 14.24 -11.51
N VAL A 116 0.08 13.79 -12.62
CA VAL A 116 1.48 13.37 -12.71
C VAL A 116 2.28 14.52 -13.33
N PRO A 117 3.37 14.99 -12.71
CA PRO A 117 4.23 16.01 -13.31
C PRO A 117 4.96 15.44 -14.54
N THR A 118 5.32 16.30 -15.49
CA THR A 118 6.05 15.91 -16.70
C THR A 118 7.54 15.68 -16.43
N GLN A 119 8.07 16.31 -15.38
CA GLN A 119 9.44 16.16 -14.91
C GLN A 119 9.42 15.58 -13.49
N ALA A 120 10.50 14.90 -13.09
CA ALA A 120 10.64 14.31 -11.76
C ALA A 120 9.41 13.48 -11.35
N THR A 121 9.01 12.54 -12.21
CA THR A 121 7.82 11.68 -12.02
C THR A 121 7.89 10.84 -10.74
N GLU A 122 9.09 10.56 -10.23
CA GLU A 122 9.36 9.89 -8.96
C GLU A 122 8.77 10.64 -7.75
N THR A 123 8.55 11.96 -7.86
CA THR A 123 7.92 12.77 -6.81
C THR A 123 6.50 12.33 -6.48
N VAL A 124 5.81 11.67 -7.41
CA VAL A 124 4.50 11.05 -7.17
C VAL A 124 4.61 9.98 -6.10
N GLN A 125 5.60 9.09 -6.21
CA GLN A 125 5.78 8.02 -5.23
C GLN A 125 6.22 8.58 -3.88
N ILE A 126 7.10 9.59 -3.87
CA ILE A 126 7.52 10.29 -2.65
C ILE A 126 6.30 10.89 -1.94
N ALA A 127 5.40 11.55 -2.68
CA ALA A 127 4.17 12.11 -2.13
C ALA A 127 3.23 11.03 -1.55
N ILE A 128 3.04 9.91 -2.26
CA ILE A 128 2.23 8.78 -1.79
C ILE A 128 2.79 8.21 -0.48
N ASP A 129 4.10 7.99 -0.41
CA ASP A 129 4.75 7.44 0.77
C ASP A 129 4.71 8.42 1.95
N ALA A 130 4.79 9.72 1.69
CA ALA A 130 4.65 10.77 2.69
C ALA A 130 3.24 10.79 3.29
N VAL A 131 2.19 10.64 2.47
CA VAL A 131 0.79 10.52 2.92
C VAL A 131 0.62 9.29 3.81
N LYS A 132 1.10 8.12 3.36
CA LYS A 132 1.00 6.86 4.12
C LYS A 132 1.73 6.95 5.46
N ARG A 133 2.89 7.60 5.51
CA ARG A 133 3.68 7.78 6.73
C ARG A 133 3.00 8.72 7.73
N ALA A 134 2.23 9.70 7.23
CA ALA A 134 1.51 10.66 8.06
C ALA A 134 0.17 10.13 8.60
N ALA A 135 -0.36 9.07 8.04
CA ALA A 135 -1.61 8.46 8.49
C ALA A 135 -1.46 7.81 9.90
N PRO A 136 -2.56 7.72 10.67
CA PRO A 136 -3.92 8.21 10.42
C PRO A 136 -4.04 9.74 10.61
N PHE A 137 -4.98 10.36 9.89
CA PHE A 137 -5.16 11.82 9.89
C PHE A 137 -6.13 12.34 10.97
N GLY A 138 -6.66 11.45 11.80
CA GLY A 138 -7.61 11.77 12.87
C GLY A 138 -9.06 11.44 12.49
N ASP A 139 -9.95 11.48 13.48
CA ASP A 139 -11.34 11.11 13.31
C ASP A 139 -12.07 12.01 12.30
N ALA A 140 -12.66 11.38 11.29
CA ALA A 140 -13.46 12.03 10.26
C ALA A 140 -14.97 11.72 10.36
N THR A 141 -15.39 10.90 11.34
CA THR A 141 -16.77 10.38 11.41
C THR A 141 -17.84 11.47 11.54
N HIS A 142 -17.48 12.60 12.12
CA HIS A 142 -18.36 13.74 12.32
C HIS A 142 -18.41 14.70 11.12
N LEU A 143 -17.59 14.46 10.09
CA LEU A 143 -17.56 15.26 8.88
C LEU A 143 -18.54 14.71 7.82
N PRO A 144 -19.06 15.57 6.92
CA PRO A 144 -19.91 15.09 5.84
C PRO A 144 -19.13 14.20 4.87
N LYS A 145 -19.76 13.12 4.39
CA LYS A 145 -19.20 12.26 3.35
C LYS A 145 -19.27 12.91 1.96
N PRO A 146 -18.38 12.56 1.03
CA PRO A 146 -17.30 11.59 1.15
C PRO A 146 -16.10 12.13 1.92
N TRP A 147 -15.46 11.27 2.73
CA TRP A 147 -14.25 11.64 3.48
C TRP A 147 -13.04 11.58 2.57
N LYS A 148 -12.88 12.60 1.76
CA LYS A 148 -11.76 12.73 0.84
C LYS A 148 -11.35 14.18 0.67
N PHE A 149 -10.08 14.38 0.36
CA PHE A 149 -9.53 15.70 0.08
C PHE A 149 -8.43 15.60 -0.98
N THR A 150 -8.24 16.68 -1.71
CA THR A 150 -7.16 16.78 -2.71
C THR A 150 -6.02 17.59 -2.13
N GLU A 151 -4.79 17.08 -2.27
CA GLU A 151 -3.59 17.81 -1.88
C GLU A 151 -2.63 17.96 -3.04
N VAL A 152 -2.06 19.14 -3.13
CA VAL A 152 -1.06 19.54 -4.13
C VAL A 152 0.29 19.61 -3.44
N PHE A 153 1.26 18.87 -3.96
CA PHE A 153 2.60 18.83 -3.40
C PHE A 153 3.51 19.73 -4.24
N LEU A 154 4.10 20.73 -3.61
CA LEU A 154 5.03 21.68 -4.23
C LEU A 154 6.45 21.18 -3.96
N PHE A 155 7.11 20.59 -4.95
CA PHE A 155 8.48 20.10 -4.82
C PHE A 155 9.50 21.16 -5.22
N ASP A 156 10.50 21.36 -4.35
CA ASP A 156 11.68 22.18 -4.64
C ASP A 156 12.76 21.37 -5.38
N ASP A 157 13.85 22.02 -5.78
CA ASP A 157 14.96 21.40 -6.52
C ASP A 157 15.76 20.38 -5.70
N ASP A 158 15.62 20.41 -4.37
CA ASP A 158 16.23 19.43 -3.47
C ASP A 158 15.35 18.18 -3.28
N GLY A 159 14.20 18.09 -3.99
CA GLY A 159 13.26 16.99 -3.87
C GLY A 159 12.46 16.98 -2.56
N ARG A 160 12.43 18.11 -1.84
CA ARG A 160 11.58 18.30 -0.67
C ARG A 160 10.24 18.88 -1.09
N PHE A 161 9.19 18.60 -0.33
CA PHE A 161 7.85 19.09 -0.67
C PHE A 161 7.22 19.94 0.45
N LYS A 162 6.26 20.74 0.03
CA LYS A 162 5.33 21.45 0.89
C LYS A 162 3.90 21.23 0.38
N PRO A 163 2.94 20.82 1.24
CA PRO A 163 1.53 20.85 0.88
C PRO A 163 1.09 22.28 0.55
N ARG A 164 0.47 22.49 -0.61
CA ARG A 164 0.10 23.83 -1.09
C ARG A 164 -0.82 24.59 -0.13
N ILE A 165 -1.67 23.90 0.61
CA ILE A 165 -2.56 24.57 1.58
C ILE A 165 -1.78 25.29 2.70
N LEU A 166 -0.50 24.99 2.87
CA LEU A 166 0.40 25.62 3.84
C LEU A 166 1.33 26.69 3.23
N ASP A 167 1.17 26.98 1.93
CA ASP A 167 2.00 27.96 1.21
C ASP A 167 1.57 29.40 1.42
#